data_f6aa6d923984010a91ea5ce26804a208
#
_entry.id   f6aa6d923984010a91ea5ce26804a208
#
_cell.length_a   1.000
_cell.length_b   1.000
_cell.length_c   1.000
_cell.angle_alpha   90.00
_cell.angle_beta   90.00
_cell.angle_gamma   90.00
#
_symmetry.space_group_name_H-M   'P 1'
#
loop_
_entity.id
_entity.type
_entity.pdbx_description
1 polymer ?
#
loop_
_entity_poly.entity_id
_entity_poly.type
_entity_poly.pdbx_seq_one_letter_code
_entity_poly.pdbx_strand_id
1 'polypeptide(L)'
;VSALAAAPGLEEWHLDLHADGARGEAAVAHLHGLLLRAARFEVFRRRASLPQLSAVELDELAQDAADDAAVSVLRRLDDFRGESSFRTWAYKFALLEASVKVRRRAWRDREVTLEPEHWESLAHAGPGPDDDAEYGELLEAVREGIRTALTPLQRQVLVAAVLEGVPIDVLAERLGSNRNALYKLLHDARRRLRAHVADAGFPEVNE
;
A
#
# COMPACT_ATOMS: atom_id res chain seq x y z
N VAL A 1 -5.58 28.58 33.96
CA VAL A 1 -4.56 27.53 34.11
C VAL A 1 -5.23 26.23 33.69
N SER A 2 -5.14 25.91 32.43
CA SER A 2 -5.70 24.68 31.86
C SER A 2 -4.77 23.53 32.23
N ALA A 3 -5.22 22.65 33.09
CA ALA A 3 -4.50 21.41 33.42
C ALA A 3 -4.42 20.57 32.13
N LEU A 4 -3.21 20.45 31.63
CA LEU A 4 -2.88 19.46 30.60
C LEU A 4 -3.07 18.09 31.26
N ALA A 5 -4.23 17.47 31.04
CA ALA A 5 -4.47 16.13 31.54
C ALA A 5 -3.35 15.23 31.05
N ALA A 6 -2.64 14.57 31.96
CA ALA A 6 -1.62 13.60 31.63
C ALA A 6 -2.24 12.54 30.70
N ALA A 7 -1.51 12.15 29.66
CA ALA A 7 -2.00 11.10 28.77
C ALA A 7 -2.27 9.83 29.60
N PRO A 8 -3.46 9.21 29.48
CA PRO A 8 -3.83 8.05 30.27
C PRO A 8 -2.80 6.92 30.07
N GLY A 9 -2.51 6.19 31.15
CA GLY A 9 -1.66 5.00 31.10
C GLY A 9 -2.31 3.88 30.27
N LEU A 10 -1.57 2.81 30.04
CA LEU A 10 -1.99 1.67 29.24
C LEU A 10 -3.33 1.07 29.68
N GLU A 11 -3.46 0.88 31.00
CA GLU A 11 -4.64 0.29 31.62
C GLU A 11 -5.88 1.20 31.51
N GLU A 12 -5.68 2.52 31.57
CA GLU A 12 -6.74 3.50 31.43
C GLU A 12 -7.33 3.49 30.01
N TRP A 13 -6.50 3.46 28.96
CA TRP A 13 -6.96 3.40 27.57
C TRP A 13 -7.80 2.15 27.30
N HIS A 14 -7.32 0.99 27.74
CA HIS A 14 -8.02 -0.28 27.53
C HIS A 14 -9.38 -0.27 28.24
N LEU A 15 -9.41 0.16 29.50
CA LEU A 15 -10.65 0.24 30.29
C LEU A 15 -11.62 1.27 29.71
N ASP A 16 -11.13 2.43 29.28
CA ASP A 16 -11.96 3.51 28.76
C ASP A 16 -12.56 3.17 27.39
N LEU A 17 -11.79 2.52 26.51
CA LEU A 17 -12.26 2.13 25.18
C LEU A 17 -13.22 0.93 25.19
N HIS A 18 -13.23 0.13 26.27
CA HIS A 18 -14.21 -0.94 26.49
C HIS A 18 -15.41 -0.50 27.33
N ALA A 19 -15.40 0.73 27.86
CA ALA A 19 -16.48 1.21 28.68
C ALA A 19 -17.73 1.56 27.82
N ASP A 20 -18.89 1.23 28.33
CA ASP A 20 -20.16 1.64 27.73
C ASP A 20 -20.54 3.11 28.05
N GLY A 21 -21.37 3.68 27.19
CA GLY A 21 -21.95 5.02 27.37
C GLY A 21 -20.93 6.16 27.25
N ALA A 22 -21.18 7.25 27.95
CA ALA A 22 -20.44 8.52 27.78
C ALA A 22 -18.92 8.40 27.99
N ARG A 23 -18.44 7.46 28.82
CA ARG A 23 -17.02 7.24 29.05
C ARG A 23 -16.35 6.62 27.83
N GLY A 24 -16.96 5.59 27.27
CA GLY A 24 -16.46 4.95 26.03
C GLY A 24 -16.51 5.89 24.84
N GLU A 25 -17.61 6.64 24.68
CA GLU A 25 -17.74 7.64 23.62
C GLU A 25 -16.64 8.72 23.71
N ALA A 26 -16.37 9.23 24.92
CA ALA A 26 -15.31 10.20 25.14
C ALA A 26 -13.92 9.62 24.83
N ALA A 27 -13.66 8.36 25.18
CA ALA A 27 -12.41 7.68 24.88
C ALA A 27 -12.22 7.48 23.36
N VAL A 28 -13.26 7.07 22.65
CA VAL A 28 -13.26 6.93 21.19
C VAL A 28 -13.05 8.29 20.51
N ALA A 29 -13.71 9.35 20.97
CA ALA A 29 -13.52 10.69 20.44
C ALA A 29 -12.07 11.19 20.65
N HIS A 30 -11.49 10.91 21.81
CA HIS A 30 -10.11 11.25 22.10
C HIS A 30 -9.13 10.45 21.22
N LEU A 31 -9.35 9.14 21.08
CA LEU A 31 -8.58 8.29 20.16
C LEU A 31 -8.65 8.84 18.74
N HIS A 32 -9.85 9.12 18.23
CA HIS A 32 -10.03 9.68 16.89
C HIS A 32 -9.25 10.99 16.71
N GLY A 33 -9.34 11.93 17.65
CA GLY A 33 -8.57 13.18 17.61
C GLY A 33 -7.04 12.97 17.58
N LEU A 34 -6.58 11.92 18.24
CA LEU A 34 -5.17 11.50 18.22
C LEU A 34 -4.78 10.94 16.86
N LEU A 35 -5.59 10.05 16.29
CA LEU A 35 -5.35 9.44 14.96
C LEU A 35 -5.44 10.48 13.85
N LEU A 36 -6.37 11.42 13.94
CA LEU A 36 -6.51 12.50 12.96
C LEU A 36 -5.27 13.39 12.87
N ARG A 37 -4.63 13.71 14.02
CA ARG A 37 -3.34 14.45 14.00
C ARG A 37 -2.26 13.68 13.26
N ALA A 38 -2.17 12.37 13.46
CA ALA A 38 -1.19 11.52 12.77
C ALA A 38 -1.50 11.39 11.27
N ALA A 39 -2.78 11.22 10.92
CA ALA A 39 -3.23 11.13 9.53
C ALA A 39 -2.97 12.45 8.77
N ARG A 40 -3.31 13.60 9.36
CA ARG A 40 -3.01 14.93 8.80
C ARG A 40 -1.52 15.12 8.54
N PHE A 41 -0.68 14.75 9.50
CA PHE A 41 0.77 14.82 9.33
C PHE A 41 1.24 14.00 8.12
N GLU A 42 0.78 12.77 7.98
CA GLU A 42 1.20 11.88 6.90
C GLU A 42 0.67 12.34 5.53
N VAL A 43 -0.60 12.75 5.44
CA VAL A 43 -1.20 13.29 4.20
C VAL A 43 -0.45 14.55 3.78
N PHE A 44 -0.20 15.47 4.71
CA PHE A 44 0.50 16.73 4.41
C PHE A 44 1.95 16.49 4.00
N ARG A 45 2.65 15.55 4.64
CA ARG A 45 4.01 15.14 4.27
C ARG A 45 4.07 14.64 2.83
N ARG A 46 3.04 13.96 2.36
CA ARG A 46 2.93 13.38 1.01
C ARG A 46 2.16 14.24 0.00
N ARG A 47 1.78 15.48 0.36
CA ARG A 47 0.97 16.33 -0.51
C ARG A 47 1.54 16.59 -1.91
N ALA A 48 2.87 16.50 -2.06
CA ALA A 48 3.53 16.61 -3.37
C ALA A 48 3.11 15.53 -4.37
N SER A 49 2.59 14.38 -3.89
CA SER A 49 2.03 13.32 -4.72
C SER A 49 0.59 13.61 -5.18
N LEU A 50 -0.02 14.68 -4.66
CA LEU A 50 -1.43 15.05 -4.87
C LEU A 50 -1.55 16.55 -5.24
N PRO A 51 -0.83 17.01 -6.27
CA PRO A 51 -0.75 18.45 -6.60
C PRO A 51 -2.10 19.04 -7.03
N GLN A 52 -3.05 18.19 -7.43
CA GLN A 52 -4.38 18.59 -7.87
C GLN A 52 -5.39 18.79 -6.71
N LEU A 53 -5.05 18.35 -5.48
CA LEU A 53 -5.95 18.46 -4.34
C LEU A 53 -5.80 19.80 -3.62
N SER A 54 -6.93 20.39 -3.26
CA SER A 54 -7.02 21.53 -2.35
C SER A 54 -6.69 21.14 -0.91
N ALA A 55 -6.44 22.14 -0.06
CA ALA A 55 -6.23 21.91 1.37
C ALA A 55 -7.44 21.24 2.06
N VAL A 56 -8.65 21.54 1.59
CA VAL A 56 -9.90 20.94 2.12
C VAL A 56 -9.94 19.46 1.77
N GLU A 57 -9.69 19.09 0.51
CA GLU A 57 -9.67 17.68 0.07
C GLU A 57 -8.56 16.86 0.74
N LEU A 58 -7.41 17.48 1.01
CA LEU A 58 -6.35 16.83 1.79
C LEU A 58 -6.78 16.58 3.25
N ASP A 59 -7.53 17.51 3.86
CA ASP A 59 -8.07 17.33 5.21
C ASP A 59 -9.16 16.25 5.25
N GLU A 60 -10.07 16.23 4.28
CA GLU A 60 -11.07 15.16 4.11
C GLU A 60 -10.40 13.79 4.00
N LEU A 61 -9.34 13.69 3.19
CA LEU A 61 -8.57 12.46 3.04
C LEU A 61 -7.94 12.01 4.37
N ALA A 62 -7.48 12.96 5.19
CA ALA A 62 -6.93 12.68 6.51
C ALA A 62 -8.03 12.24 7.51
N GLN A 63 -9.23 12.83 7.44
CA GLN A 63 -10.37 12.42 8.24
C GLN A 63 -10.79 11.00 7.93
N ASP A 64 -10.99 10.68 6.65
CA ASP A 64 -11.29 9.32 6.20
C ASP A 64 -10.24 8.30 6.67
N ALA A 65 -8.95 8.69 6.68
CA ALA A 65 -7.89 7.81 7.15
C ALA A 65 -7.93 7.61 8.67
N ALA A 66 -8.31 8.64 9.42
CA ALA A 66 -8.46 8.55 10.87
C ALA A 66 -9.65 7.68 11.27
N ASP A 67 -10.77 7.76 10.54
CA ASP A 67 -11.96 6.93 10.76
C ASP A 67 -11.62 5.44 10.54
N ASP A 68 -10.99 5.08 9.40
CA ASP A 68 -10.59 3.71 9.14
C ASP A 68 -9.56 3.20 10.16
N ALA A 69 -8.63 4.07 10.58
CA ALA A 69 -7.65 3.76 11.60
C ALA A 69 -8.30 3.52 12.96
N ALA A 70 -9.31 4.32 13.36
CA ALA A 70 -10.04 4.14 14.59
C ALA A 70 -10.76 2.78 14.63
N VAL A 71 -11.44 2.42 13.55
CA VAL A 71 -12.07 1.09 13.42
C VAL A 71 -11.02 -0.03 13.51
N SER A 72 -9.86 0.15 12.88
CA SER A 72 -8.76 -0.84 12.89
C SER A 72 -8.15 -0.99 14.27
N VAL A 73 -7.95 0.10 15.02
CA VAL A 73 -7.45 0.11 16.40
C VAL A 73 -8.45 -0.60 17.33
N LEU A 74 -9.73 -0.24 17.26
CA LEU A 74 -10.76 -0.84 18.11
C LEU A 74 -10.89 -2.35 17.88
N ARG A 75 -10.83 -2.81 16.64
CA ARG A 75 -10.87 -4.25 16.31
C ARG A 75 -9.67 -5.04 16.81
N ARG A 76 -8.54 -4.38 17.03
CA ARG A 76 -7.28 -4.99 17.45
C ARG A 76 -6.83 -4.54 18.83
N LEU A 77 -7.72 -3.97 19.60
CA LEU A 77 -7.41 -3.42 20.91
C LEU A 77 -6.81 -4.49 21.83
N ASP A 78 -7.37 -5.70 21.78
CA ASP A 78 -6.91 -6.86 22.56
C ASP A 78 -5.56 -7.43 22.07
N ASP A 79 -5.13 -7.09 20.84
CA ASP A 79 -3.81 -7.50 20.31
C ASP A 79 -2.66 -6.63 20.85
N PHE A 80 -2.97 -5.56 21.58
CA PHE A 80 -1.97 -4.65 22.10
C PHE A 80 -1.18 -5.28 23.28
N ARG A 81 0.11 -5.52 23.08
CA ARG A 81 0.97 -6.24 24.03
C ARG A 81 1.75 -5.36 24.99
N GLY A 82 1.61 -4.04 24.92
CA GLY A 82 2.35 -3.12 25.80
C GLY A 82 3.85 -2.95 25.46
N GLU A 83 4.32 -3.46 24.32
CA GLU A 83 5.71 -3.34 23.86
C GLU A 83 6.10 -1.90 23.50
N SER A 84 5.14 -1.02 23.36
CA SER A 84 5.29 0.42 23.15
C SER A 84 4.15 1.17 23.86
N SER A 85 4.20 2.50 23.92
CA SER A 85 3.03 3.25 24.37
C SER A 85 1.82 2.98 23.48
N PHE A 86 0.61 2.94 24.04
CA PHE A 86 -0.63 2.79 23.27
C PHE A 86 -0.73 3.82 22.14
N ARG A 87 -0.34 5.05 22.40
CA ARG A 87 -0.28 6.13 21.42
C ARG A 87 0.62 5.78 20.23
N THR A 88 1.82 5.25 20.49
CA THR A 88 2.77 4.84 19.44
C THR A 88 2.22 3.68 18.61
N TRP A 89 1.57 2.72 19.26
CA TRP A 89 0.93 1.60 18.59
C TRP A 89 -0.24 2.06 17.71
N ALA A 90 -1.13 2.89 18.24
CA ALA A 90 -2.29 3.42 17.52
C ALA A 90 -1.88 4.32 16.34
N TYR A 91 -0.83 5.11 16.47
CA TYR A 91 -0.33 5.96 15.37
C TYR A 91 0.06 5.18 14.12
N LYS A 92 0.57 3.95 14.26
CA LYS A 92 0.93 3.10 13.10
C LYS A 92 -0.26 2.86 12.20
N PHE A 93 -1.46 2.69 12.76
CA PHE A 93 -2.69 2.51 11.97
C PHE A 93 -3.02 3.77 11.17
N ALA A 94 -2.99 4.95 11.79
CA ALA A 94 -3.29 6.20 11.11
C ALA A 94 -2.28 6.51 9.98
N LEU A 95 -0.98 6.29 10.23
CA LEU A 95 0.06 6.49 9.21
C LEU A 95 -0.11 5.50 8.04
N LEU A 96 -0.47 4.25 8.34
CA LEU A 96 -0.69 3.23 7.31
C LEU A 96 -1.92 3.57 6.45
N GLU A 97 -3.07 3.85 7.08
CA GLU A 97 -4.30 4.19 6.36
C GLU A 97 -4.14 5.47 5.53
N ALA A 98 -3.52 6.51 6.09
CA ALA A 98 -3.22 7.73 5.35
C ALA A 98 -2.31 7.48 4.15
N SER A 99 -1.27 6.67 4.31
CA SER A 99 -0.37 6.27 3.21
C SER A 99 -1.10 5.54 2.09
N VAL A 100 -1.99 4.61 2.45
CA VAL A 100 -2.81 3.85 1.49
C VAL A 100 -3.75 4.80 0.75
N LYS A 101 -4.48 5.68 1.46
CA LYS A 101 -5.42 6.63 0.85
C LYS A 101 -4.72 7.62 -0.08
N VAL A 102 -3.57 8.19 0.33
CA VAL A 102 -2.77 9.08 -0.52
C VAL A 102 -2.35 8.36 -1.80
N ARG A 103 -1.82 7.14 -1.68
CA ARG A 103 -1.40 6.35 -2.83
C ARG A 103 -2.56 6.04 -3.77
N ARG A 104 -3.71 5.59 -3.25
CA ARG A 104 -4.92 5.34 -4.04
C ARG A 104 -5.40 6.59 -4.75
N ARG A 105 -5.42 7.73 -4.04
CA ARG A 105 -5.86 9.00 -4.62
C ARG A 105 -4.92 9.50 -5.72
N ALA A 106 -3.60 9.36 -5.53
CA ALA A 106 -2.60 9.72 -6.53
C ALA A 106 -2.72 8.91 -7.84
N TRP A 107 -3.22 7.68 -7.74
CA TRP A 107 -3.40 6.80 -8.90
C TRP A 107 -4.80 6.84 -9.50
N ARG A 108 -5.80 7.39 -8.79
CA ARG A 108 -7.20 7.42 -9.26
C ARG A 108 -7.35 8.13 -10.59
N ASP A 109 -6.66 9.27 -10.74
CA ASP A 109 -6.78 10.15 -11.88
C ASP A 109 -5.68 9.88 -12.94
N ARG A 110 -4.81 8.89 -12.69
CA ARG A 110 -3.83 8.46 -13.69
C ARG A 110 -4.46 7.46 -14.63
N GLU A 111 -4.31 7.71 -15.90
CA GLU A 111 -4.61 6.74 -16.95
C GLU A 111 -3.57 5.62 -16.84
N VAL A 112 -3.99 4.44 -16.37
CA VAL A 112 -3.16 3.25 -16.38
C VAL A 112 -3.61 2.44 -17.57
N THR A 113 -2.76 2.37 -18.57
CA THR A 113 -3.02 1.54 -19.74
C THR A 113 -2.89 0.08 -19.34
N LEU A 114 -4.02 -0.56 -19.07
CA LEU A 114 -4.08 -1.99 -18.74
C LEU A 114 -4.13 -2.87 -20.00
N GLU A 115 -3.77 -2.33 -21.16
CA GLU A 115 -3.75 -3.09 -22.40
C GLU A 115 -2.56 -4.07 -22.42
N PRO A 116 -2.81 -5.33 -22.77
CA PRO A 116 -1.77 -6.37 -22.75
C PRO A 116 -0.53 -6.06 -23.59
N GLU A 117 -0.69 -5.23 -24.63
CA GLU A 117 0.37 -4.88 -25.58
C GLU A 117 1.26 -3.72 -25.10
N HIS A 118 0.81 -2.93 -24.11
CA HIS A 118 1.55 -1.75 -23.63
C HIS A 118 2.92 -2.10 -23.04
N TRP A 119 3.10 -3.30 -22.49
CA TRP A 119 4.38 -3.74 -21.93
C TRP A 119 5.49 -3.81 -22.99
N GLU A 120 5.17 -4.00 -24.26
CA GLU A 120 6.16 -4.04 -25.36
C GLU A 120 6.89 -2.69 -25.51
N SER A 121 6.19 -1.58 -25.29
CA SER A 121 6.82 -0.25 -25.32
C SER A 121 7.75 0.00 -24.11
N LEU A 122 7.41 -0.55 -22.95
CA LEU A 122 8.26 -0.49 -21.75
C LEU A 122 9.49 -1.40 -21.87
N ALA A 123 9.36 -2.50 -22.60
CA ALA A 123 10.44 -3.43 -22.85
C ALA A 123 11.50 -2.93 -23.87
N HIS A 124 11.18 -1.88 -24.63
CA HIS A 124 12.10 -1.31 -25.64
C HIS A 124 13.15 -0.34 -25.07
N ALA A 125 13.16 -0.07 -23.76
CA ALA A 125 14.32 0.52 -23.10
C ALA A 125 15.43 -0.57 -23.10
N GLY A 126 16.14 -0.68 -24.23
CA GLY A 126 17.23 -1.65 -24.41
C GLY A 126 18.35 -1.43 -23.41
N PRO A 127 19.25 -2.43 -23.25
CA PRO A 127 20.45 -2.27 -22.46
C PRO A 127 21.23 -1.06 -22.99
N GLY A 128 21.78 -0.26 -22.06
CA GLY A 128 22.67 0.84 -22.41
C GLY A 128 23.92 0.30 -23.10
N PRO A 129 24.69 1.16 -23.81
CA PRO A 129 25.88 0.75 -24.54
C PRO A 129 26.99 0.12 -23.69
N ASP A 130 26.87 0.16 -22.35
CA ASP A 130 27.84 -0.36 -21.37
C ASP A 130 27.33 -1.62 -20.62
N ASP A 131 26.16 -2.17 -20.97
CA ASP A 131 25.64 -3.36 -20.32
C ASP A 131 26.31 -4.63 -20.88
N ASP A 132 26.71 -5.53 -19.97
CA ASP A 132 27.29 -6.84 -20.29
C ASP A 132 26.36 -7.64 -21.22
N ALA A 133 26.90 -8.36 -22.18
CA ALA A 133 26.15 -9.21 -23.12
C ALA A 133 25.25 -10.23 -22.37
N GLU A 134 25.76 -10.80 -21.26
CA GLU A 134 25.01 -11.72 -20.40
C GLU A 134 23.77 -11.07 -19.76
N TYR A 135 23.87 -9.81 -19.36
CA TYR A 135 22.72 -9.05 -18.85
C TYR A 135 21.69 -8.79 -19.95
N GLY A 136 22.12 -8.52 -21.17
CA GLY A 136 21.26 -8.38 -22.34
C GLY A 136 20.47 -9.65 -22.66
N GLU A 137 21.14 -10.82 -22.62
CA GLU A 137 20.50 -12.11 -22.84
C GLU A 137 19.50 -12.46 -21.74
N LEU A 138 19.81 -12.16 -20.47
CA LEU A 138 18.88 -12.31 -19.35
C LEU A 138 17.62 -11.45 -19.52
N LEU A 139 17.79 -10.18 -19.89
CA LEU A 139 16.66 -9.29 -20.14
C LEU A 139 15.77 -9.80 -21.28
N GLU A 140 16.36 -10.34 -22.33
CA GLU A 140 15.61 -10.91 -23.45
C GLU A 140 14.85 -12.18 -23.01
N ALA A 141 15.45 -13.05 -22.21
CA ALA A 141 14.78 -14.21 -21.63
C ALA A 141 13.58 -13.79 -20.72
N VAL A 142 13.75 -12.73 -19.93
CA VAL A 142 12.65 -12.16 -19.11
C VAL A 142 11.53 -11.62 -20.00
N ARG A 143 11.84 -10.87 -21.04
CA ARG A 143 10.87 -10.33 -22.01
C ARG A 143 10.08 -11.45 -22.68
N GLU A 144 10.78 -12.45 -23.20
CA GLU A 144 10.16 -13.60 -23.83
C GLU A 144 9.26 -14.36 -22.85
N GLY A 145 9.71 -14.54 -21.60
CA GLY A 145 8.91 -15.15 -20.54
C GLY A 145 7.64 -14.36 -20.23
N ILE A 146 7.71 -13.02 -20.16
CA ILE A 146 6.53 -12.17 -19.99
C ILE A 146 5.56 -12.37 -21.16
N ARG A 147 6.07 -12.49 -22.37
CA ARG A 147 5.27 -12.63 -23.59
C ARG A 147 4.61 -14.02 -23.71
N THR A 148 5.34 -15.09 -23.40
CA THR A 148 4.94 -16.47 -23.74
C THR A 148 4.55 -17.32 -22.53
N ALA A 149 5.19 -17.17 -21.37
CA ALA A 149 4.94 -18.00 -20.21
C ALA A 149 3.75 -17.52 -19.34
N LEU A 150 3.34 -16.25 -19.48
CA LEU A 150 2.27 -15.67 -18.68
C LEU A 150 0.94 -15.63 -19.42
N THR A 151 -0.15 -15.89 -18.69
CA THR A 151 -1.50 -15.60 -19.21
C THR A 151 -1.67 -14.09 -19.41
N PRO A 152 -2.63 -13.64 -20.28
CA PRO A 152 -2.87 -12.21 -20.47
C PRO A 152 -3.10 -11.45 -19.17
N LEU A 153 -3.92 -11.98 -18.26
CA LEU A 153 -4.20 -11.36 -16.97
C LEU A 153 -2.97 -11.35 -16.04
N GLN A 154 -2.17 -12.40 -16.03
CA GLN A 154 -0.92 -12.44 -15.25
C GLN A 154 0.07 -11.39 -15.75
N ARG A 155 0.22 -11.26 -17.05
CA ARG A 155 1.06 -10.26 -17.69
C ARG A 155 0.60 -8.86 -17.33
N GLN A 156 -0.67 -8.55 -17.54
CA GLN A 156 -1.30 -7.27 -17.22
C GLN A 156 -1.05 -6.85 -15.77
N VAL A 157 -1.33 -7.73 -14.80
CA VAL A 157 -1.15 -7.43 -13.38
C VAL A 157 0.33 -7.33 -13.00
N LEU A 158 1.21 -8.18 -13.57
CA LEU A 158 2.65 -8.12 -13.31
C LEU A 158 3.24 -6.80 -13.83
N VAL A 159 2.95 -6.43 -15.06
CA VAL A 159 3.44 -5.20 -15.69
C VAL A 159 2.96 -3.99 -14.90
N ALA A 160 1.66 -3.87 -14.67
CA ALA A 160 1.10 -2.73 -13.94
C ALA A 160 1.64 -2.63 -12.50
N ALA A 161 1.75 -3.74 -11.78
CA ALA A 161 2.20 -3.69 -10.38
C ALA A 161 3.72 -3.51 -10.25
N VAL A 162 4.54 -4.11 -11.12
CA VAL A 162 5.99 -4.17 -10.95
C VAL A 162 6.70 -3.12 -11.80
N LEU A 163 6.35 -2.98 -13.07
CA LEU A 163 7.00 -2.02 -13.97
C LEU A 163 6.42 -0.61 -13.85
N GLU A 164 5.11 -0.49 -13.77
CA GLU A 164 4.45 0.81 -13.66
C GLU A 164 4.24 1.26 -12.20
N GLY A 165 4.43 0.36 -11.23
CA GLY A 165 4.32 0.66 -9.81
C GLY A 165 2.88 0.93 -9.34
N VAL A 166 1.87 0.45 -10.07
CA VAL A 166 0.45 0.63 -9.70
C VAL A 166 0.16 -0.14 -8.41
N PRO A 167 -0.40 0.50 -7.39
CA PRO A 167 -0.74 -0.19 -6.14
C PRO A 167 -1.75 -1.31 -6.36
N ILE A 168 -1.56 -2.44 -5.65
CA ILE A 168 -2.41 -3.64 -5.77
C ILE A 168 -3.89 -3.34 -5.46
N ASP A 169 -4.16 -2.45 -4.52
CA ASP A 169 -5.52 -2.04 -4.17
C ASP A 169 -6.20 -1.25 -5.30
N VAL A 170 -5.44 -0.42 -6.02
CA VAL A 170 -5.93 0.29 -7.22
C VAL A 170 -6.20 -0.70 -8.35
N LEU A 171 -5.31 -1.67 -8.55
CA LEU A 171 -5.51 -2.73 -9.54
C LEU A 171 -6.71 -3.60 -9.20
N ALA A 172 -6.90 -3.95 -7.92
CA ALA A 172 -8.05 -4.74 -7.47
C ALA A 172 -9.37 -4.03 -7.78
N GLU A 173 -9.46 -2.73 -7.52
CA GLU A 173 -10.63 -1.91 -7.84
C GLU A 173 -10.89 -1.87 -9.34
N ARG A 174 -9.87 -1.59 -10.16
CA ARG A 174 -9.99 -1.48 -11.63
C ARG A 174 -10.35 -2.80 -12.32
N LEU A 175 -9.84 -3.90 -11.80
CA LEU A 175 -10.09 -5.24 -12.34
C LEU A 175 -11.32 -5.93 -11.74
N GLY A 176 -12.08 -5.25 -10.86
CA GLY A 176 -13.24 -5.85 -10.18
C GLY A 176 -12.86 -7.07 -9.33
N SER A 177 -11.65 -7.09 -8.76
CA SER A 177 -11.07 -8.21 -8.03
C SER A 177 -10.75 -7.83 -6.58
N ASN A 178 -10.11 -8.72 -5.84
CA ASN A 178 -9.63 -8.44 -4.49
C ASN A 178 -8.10 -8.60 -4.38
N ARG A 179 -7.52 -7.97 -3.36
CA ARG A 179 -6.07 -7.96 -3.14
C ARG A 179 -5.47 -9.36 -3.06
N ASN A 180 -6.14 -10.28 -2.35
CA ASN A 180 -5.62 -11.65 -2.16
C ASN A 180 -5.56 -12.42 -3.48
N ALA A 181 -6.56 -12.27 -4.34
CA ALA A 181 -6.57 -12.85 -5.67
C ALA A 181 -5.42 -12.31 -6.53
N LEU A 182 -5.17 -10.98 -6.48
CA LEU A 182 -4.05 -10.38 -7.22
C LEU A 182 -2.68 -10.78 -6.68
N TYR A 183 -2.52 -10.89 -5.34
CA TYR A 183 -1.27 -11.40 -4.77
C TYR A 183 -0.99 -12.84 -5.19
N LYS A 184 -2.02 -13.72 -5.19
CA LYS A 184 -1.88 -15.08 -5.68
C LYS A 184 -1.49 -15.10 -7.17
N LEU A 185 -2.15 -14.27 -7.97
CA LEU A 185 -1.88 -14.15 -9.40
C LEU A 185 -0.45 -13.67 -9.67
N LEU A 186 0.05 -12.68 -8.93
CA LEU A 186 1.44 -12.21 -9.01
C LEU A 186 2.43 -13.28 -8.56
N HIS A 187 2.11 -14.03 -7.51
CA HIS A 187 2.95 -15.13 -7.06
C HIS A 187 3.11 -16.19 -8.16
N ASP A 188 1.99 -16.60 -8.75
CA ASP A 188 1.98 -17.59 -9.83
C ASP A 188 2.67 -17.07 -11.09
N ALA A 189 2.51 -15.78 -11.43
CA ALA A 189 3.19 -15.15 -12.55
C ALA A 189 4.71 -15.15 -12.34
N ARG A 190 5.19 -14.74 -11.17
CA ARG A 190 6.63 -14.73 -10.83
C ARG A 190 7.22 -16.13 -10.85
N ARG A 191 6.50 -17.13 -10.36
CA ARG A 191 6.94 -18.53 -10.41
C ARG A 191 7.10 -19.03 -11.85
N ARG A 192 6.14 -18.74 -12.72
CA ARG A 192 6.20 -19.13 -14.14
C ARG A 192 7.34 -18.42 -14.87
N LEU A 193 7.51 -17.12 -14.59
CA LEU A 193 8.58 -16.34 -15.21
C LEU A 193 9.95 -16.85 -14.78
N ARG A 194 10.15 -17.15 -13.50
CA ARG A 194 11.41 -17.75 -13.01
C ARG A 194 11.71 -19.10 -13.67
N ALA A 195 10.71 -19.97 -13.77
CA ALA A 195 10.89 -21.25 -14.45
C ALA A 195 11.34 -21.05 -15.92
N HIS A 196 10.68 -20.13 -16.64
CA HIS A 196 11.05 -19.83 -18.03
C HIS A 196 12.50 -19.29 -18.16
N VAL A 197 12.90 -18.39 -17.27
CA VAL A 197 14.26 -17.80 -17.25
C VAL A 197 15.30 -18.87 -16.88
N ALA A 198 14.98 -19.78 -15.95
CA ALA A 198 15.85 -20.92 -15.62
C ALA A 198 16.02 -21.88 -16.81
N ASP A 199 14.94 -22.19 -17.52
CA ASP A 199 14.96 -23.04 -18.72
C ASP A 199 15.77 -22.37 -19.87
N ALA A 200 15.85 -21.04 -19.90
CA ALA A 200 16.67 -20.27 -20.83
C ALA A 200 18.16 -20.23 -20.44
N GLY A 201 18.57 -20.91 -19.36
CA GLY A 201 19.98 -21.02 -18.96
C GLY A 201 20.44 -20.06 -17.86
N PHE A 202 19.52 -19.29 -17.25
CA PHE A 202 19.80 -18.38 -16.14
C PHE A 202 19.23 -18.95 -14.82
N PRO A 203 20.01 -19.78 -14.10
CA PRO A 203 19.54 -20.40 -12.86
C PRO A 203 19.28 -19.34 -11.78
N GLU A 204 18.34 -19.64 -10.86
CA GLU A 204 17.99 -18.74 -9.75
C GLU A 204 19.25 -18.43 -8.91
N VAL A 205 19.52 -17.13 -8.74
CA VAL A 205 20.37 -16.66 -7.65
C VAL A 205 19.51 -16.74 -6.39
N ASN A 206 19.72 -17.79 -5.59
CA ASN A 206 19.13 -17.89 -4.26
C ASN A 206 19.73 -16.78 -3.38
N GLU A 207 18.90 -15.81 -2.97
CA GLU A 207 19.16 -14.98 -1.80
C GLU A 207 18.84 -15.74 -0.51
#